data_83fdb8427dcddc4c54a88c9e14cffe63
#
_entry.id   83fdb8427dcddc4c54a88c9e14cffe63
#
_cell.length_a   1.000
_cell.length_b   1.000
_cell.length_c   1.000
_cell.angle_alpha   90.00
_cell.angle_beta   90.00
_cell.angle_gamma   90.00
#
_symmetry.space_group_name_H-M   'P 1'
#
loop_
_entity.id
_entity.type
_entity.pdbx_description
1 polymer ?
#
loop_
_entity_poly.entity_id
_entity_poly.type
_entity_poly.pdbx_seq_one_letter_code
_entity_poly.pdbx_strand_id
1 'polypeptide(L)'
;MQLELSKEQEEKLKHFSQEVIERNKQHNLTGHKDPTTFYNQQIVDCIAAHNACNKALEEHIVDCGSGAGLPSVVWAILSPEKIFYSIDKNDKKTQFQKNLIAKLNIKNIEINLSRIEEFNLKKPHTVVIKAFSSVAKTLEQLKKRQQQKNLIFLKKDNKKTTEELLEVSSLLYDYKKHQYVLNKEKMVALELYDSKNSHN
;
A
#
# COMPACT_ATOMS: atom_id res chain seq x y z
N MET A 1 18.74 7.29 -0.80
CA MET A 1 18.54 8.44 0.12
C MET A 1 17.39 8.06 1.03
N GLN A 2 17.67 7.90 2.32
CA GLN A 2 16.63 7.64 3.32
C GLN A 2 15.81 8.94 3.48
N LEU A 3 14.49 8.86 3.40
CA LEU A 3 13.63 10.01 3.67
C LEU A 3 13.78 10.33 5.17
N GLU A 4 14.32 11.49 5.49
CA GLU A 4 14.25 11.99 6.86
C GLU A 4 12.82 12.50 7.10
N LEU A 5 12.15 11.90 8.08
CA LEU A 5 10.80 12.32 8.47
C LEU A 5 10.86 13.70 9.13
N SER A 6 9.94 14.58 8.79
CA SER A 6 9.70 15.77 9.58
C SER A 6 9.14 15.40 10.97
N LYS A 7 9.28 16.27 11.96
CA LYS A 7 8.68 16.08 13.29
C LYS A 7 7.16 15.83 13.20
N GLU A 8 6.48 16.60 12.34
CA GLU A 8 5.03 16.45 12.13
C GLU A 8 4.67 15.07 11.55
N GLN A 9 5.43 14.60 10.56
CA GLN A 9 5.21 13.26 9.99
C GLN A 9 5.43 12.17 11.04
N GLU A 10 6.50 12.27 11.83
CA GLU A 10 6.79 11.30 12.88
C GLU A 10 5.70 11.28 13.95
N GLU A 11 5.20 12.42 14.40
CA GLU A 11 4.10 12.55 15.37
C GLU A 11 2.81 11.93 14.81
N LYS A 12 2.45 12.22 13.56
CA LYS A 12 1.28 11.60 12.89
C LYS A 12 1.39 10.08 12.82
N LEU A 13 2.55 9.55 12.45
CA LEU A 13 2.79 8.11 12.35
C LEU A 13 2.76 7.40 13.71
N LYS A 14 3.29 8.02 14.77
CA LYS A 14 3.17 7.53 16.14
C LYS A 14 1.72 7.52 16.60
N HIS A 15 1.00 8.61 16.35
CA HIS A 15 -0.43 8.70 16.69
C HIS A 15 -1.26 7.68 15.91
N PHE A 16 -0.97 7.47 14.62
CA PHE A 16 -1.61 6.40 13.84
C PHE A 16 -1.45 5.02 14.54
N SER A 17 -0.24 4.68 15.00
CA SER A 17 0.01 3.40 15.69
C SER A 17 -0.82 3.26 16.96
N GLN A 18 -0.95 4.33 17.75
CA GLN A 18 -1.77 4.36 18.96
C GLN A 18 -3.26 4.14 18.65
N GLU A 19 -3.79 4.85 17.65
CA GLU A 19 -5.18 4.74 17.23
C GLU A 19 -5.54 3.34 16.71
N VAL A 20 -4.63 2.72 15.92
CA VAL A 20 -4.85 1.35 15.44
C VAL A 20 -4.97 0.38 16.60
N ILE A 21 -4.06 0.43 17.57
CA ILE A 21 -4.06 -0.51 18.69
C ILE A 21 -5.24 -0.25 19.63
N GLU A 22 -5.59 1.00 19.89
CA GLU A 22 -6.76 1.31 20.69
C GLU A 22 -8.04 0.76 20.06
N ARG A 23 -8.23 1.00 18.76
CA ARG A 23 -9.40 0.52 18.03
C ARG A 23 -9.38 -0.99 17.77
N ASN A 24 -8.20 -1.59 17.73
CA ASN A 24 -8.03 -3.03 17.54
C ASN A 24 -8.70 -3.86 18.65
N LYS A 25 -8.83 -3.31 19.87
CA LYS A 25 -9.55 -3.93 20.99
C LYS A 25 -11.01 -4.27 20.64
N GLN A 26 -11.59 -3.58 19.65
CA GLN A 26 -13.00 -3.71 19.26
C GLN A 26 -13.21 -4.28 17.84
N HIS A 27 -12.23 -4.11 16.91
CA HIS A 27 -12.47 -4.29 15.48
C HIS A 27 -11.51 -5.22 14.73
N ASN A 28 -10.58 -5.88 15.43
CA ASN A 28 -9.60 -6.81 14.79
C ASN A 28 -8.91 -6.19 13.54
N LEU A 29 -8.34 -5.00 13.70
CA LEU A 29 -7.66 -4.28 12.63
C LEU A 29 -6.30 -4.88 12.31
N THR A 30 -5.63 -5.45 13.33
CA THR A 30 -4.27 -6.00 13.25
C THR A 30 -4.07 -7.13 14.26
N GLY A 31 -3.08 -8.00 14.01
CA GLY A 31 -2.62 -8.99 14.97
C GLY A 31 -1.71 -8.44 16.08
N HIS A 32 -1.27 -7.18 15.98
CA HIS A 32 -0.39 -6.55 16.97
C HIS A 32 -1.18 -6.11 18.20
N LYS A 33 -0.50 -6.13 19.36
CA LYS A 33 -1.13 -5.81 20.67
C LYS A 33 -0.63 -4.50 21.27
N ASP A 34 0.47 -3.96 20.80
CA ASP A 34 1.05 -2.71 21.29
C ASP A 34 1.50 -1.77 20.16
N PRO A 35 1.46 -0.42 20.39
CA PRO A 35 1.75 0.56 19.35
C PRO A 35 3.21 0.53 18.87
N THR A 36 4.16 0.20 19.74
CA THR A 36 5.59 0.20 19.40
C THR A 36 5.91 -0.93 18.44
N THR A 37 5.42 -2.13 18.70
CA THR A 37 5.58 -3.29 17.79
C THR A 37 4.88 -3.03 16.46
N PHE A 38 3.66 -2.48 16.48
CA PHE A 38 2.95 -2.12 15.25
C PHE A 38 3.74 -1.09 14.44
N TYR A 39 4.25 -0.04 15.09
CA TYR A 39 5.08 0.98 14.44
C TYR A 39 6.30 0.34 13.78
N ASN A 40 7.09 -0.41 14.53
CA ASN A 40 8.36 -0.97 14.08
C ASN A 40 8.21 -2.04 12.98
N GLN A 41 7.07 -2.75 12.93
CA GLN A 41 6.85 -3.82 11.97
C GLN A 41 5.96 -3.40 10.79
N GLN A 42 5.01 -2.49 10.96
CA GLN A 42 4.08 -2.14 9.91
C GLN A 42 4.32 -0.74 9.34
N ILE A 43 4.53 0.26 10.21
CA ILE A 43 4.76 1.64 9.75
C ILE A 43 6.15 1.74 9.10
N VAL A 44 7.19 1.23 9.76
CA VAL A 44 8.57 1.23 9.23
C VAL A 44 8.66 0.44 7.92
N ASP A 45 7.93 -0.68 7.78
CA ASP A 45 7.80 -1.41 6.51
C ASP A 45 7.23 -0.52 5.39
N CYS A 46 6.14 0.18 5.67
CA CYS A 46 5.52 1.09 4.69
C CYS A 46 6.45 2.26 4.31
N ILE A 47 7.20 2.83 5.28
CA ILE A 47 8.17 3.89 5.02
C ILE A 47 9.31 3.35 4.12
N ALA A 48 9.88 2.19 4.45
CA ALA A 48 10.97 1.59 3.69
C ALA A 48 10.52 1.22 2.27
N ALA A 49 9.32 0.66 2.11
CA ALA A 49 8.74 0.37 0.81
C ALA A 49 8.53 1.63 -0.02
N HIS A 50 7.97 2.70 0.59
CA HIS A 50 7.81 4.00 -0.07
C HIS A 50 9.15 4.53 -0.60
N ASN A 51 10.19 4.55 0.26
CA ASN A 51 11.52 5.02 -0.12
C ASN A 51 12.12 4.22 -1.29
N ALA A 52 11.82 2.92 -1.34
CA ALA A 52 12.32 2.06 -2.42
C ALA A 52 11.62 2.29 -3.75
N CYS A 53 10.29 2.55 -3.76
CA CYS A 53 9.49 2.59 -4.98
C CYS A 53 8.83 3.94 -5.30
N ASN A 54 9.08 5.02 -4.56
CA ASN A 54 8.39 6.31 -4.72
C ASN A 54 8.49 6.90 -6.14
N LYS A 55 9.60 6.64 -6.85
CA LYS A 55 9.81 7.08 -8.24
C LYS A 55 8.94 6.34 -9.26
N ALA A 56 8.39 5.19 -8.88
CA ALA A 56 7.48 4.39 -9.70
C ALA A 56 6.00 4.73 -9.44
N LEU A 57 5.71 5.58 -8.45
CA LEU A 57 4.35 5.97 -8.10
C LEU A 57 3.85 7.09 -9.02
N GLU A 58 2.69 6.88 -9.63
CA GLU A 58 1.94 7.94 -10.31
C GLU A 58 1.48 9.01 -9.32
N GLU A 59 0.85 10.09 -9.83
CA GLU A 59 0.23 11.12 -8.98
C GLU A 59 -0.93 10.56 -8.15
N HIS A 60 -1.71 9.63 -8.74
CA HIS A 60 -2.83 8.97 -8.09
C HIS A 60 -2.46 7.53 -7.70
N ILE A 61 -2.71 7.16 -6.45
CA ILE A 61 -2.41 5.83 -5.92
C ILE A 61 -3.68 5.19 -5.33
N VAL A 62 -3.96 3.96 -5.76
CA VAL A 62 -5.10 3.16 -5.29
C VAL A 62 -4.59 2.03 -4.42
N ASP A 63 -4.90 2.04 -3.13
CA ASP A 63 -4.55 0.99 -2.17
C ASP A 63 -5.67 -0.05 -2.08
N CYS A 64 -5.38 -1.27 -2.50
CA CYS A 64 -6.35 -2.36 -2.58
C CYS A 64 -6.35 -3.24 -1.35
N GLY A 65 -7.45 -3.22 -0.61
CA GLY A 65 -7.58 -3.98 0.63
C GLY A 65 -6.77 -3.36 1.76
N SER A 66 -6.88 -2.04 1.92
CA SER A 66 -6.06 -1.20 2.79
C SER A 66 -6.10 -1.56 4.28
N GLY A 67 -7.12 -2.30 4.73
CA GLY A 67 -7.22 -2.78 6.10
C GLY A 67 -7.26 -1.67 7.13
N ALA A 68 -6.23 -1.59 7.96
CA ALA A 68 -6.05 -0.49 8.93
C ALA A 68 -5.55 0.82 8.28
N GLY A 69 -5.48 0.90 6.95
CA GLY A 69 -4.94 2.05 6.21
C GLY A 69 -3.47 1.89 5.80
N LEU A 70 -3.03 0.65 5.56
CA LEU A 70 -1.65 0.34 5.18
C LEU A 70 -1.57 -0.21 3.74
N PRO A 71 -0.75 0.36 2.86
CA PRO A 71 0.21 1.44 3.15
C PRO A 71 -0.34 2.86 2.97
N SER A 72 -1.57 3.06 2.46
CA SER A 72 -2.07 4.34 1.94
C SER A 72 -2.03 5.51 2.94
N VAL A 73 -2.40 5.30 4.21
CA VAL A 73 -2.36 6.39 5.21
C VAL A 73 -0.90 6.80 5.50
N VAL A 74 0.01 5.82 5.62
CA VAL A 74 1.44 6.13 5.81
C VAL A 74 1.98 6.91 4.61
N TRP A 75 1.70 6.46 3.40
CA TRP A 75 2.19 7.08 2.18
C TRP A 75 1.58 8.47 1.94
N ALA A 76 0.32 8.68 2.33
CA ALA A 76 -0.31 9.99 2.28
C ALA A 76 0.36 11.00 3.24
N ILE A 77 0.85 10.55 4.39
CA ILE A 77 1.65 11.38 5.31
C ILE A 77 3.03 11.71 4.70
N LEU A 78 3.65 10.74 4.00
CA LEU A 78 4.99 10.89 3.42
C LEU A 78 5.00 11.74 2.14
N SER A 79 3.93 11.70 1.35
CA SER A 79 3.81 12.33 0.03
C SER A 79 2.55 13.19 -0.05
N PRO A 80 2.53 14.37 0.58
CA PRO A 80 1.36 15.25 0.60
C PRO A 80 0.99 15.80 -0.79
N GLU A 81 1.90 15.74 -1.75
CA GLU A 81 1.72 16.15 -3.16
C GLU A 81 0.97 15.10 -4.00
N LYS A 82 0.83 13.85 -3.52
CA LYS A 82 0.13 12.77 -4.22
C LYS A 82 -1.27 12.56 -3.66
N ILE A 83 -2.15 11.92 -4.44
CA ILE A 83 -3.55 11.68 -4.08
C ILE A 83 -3.76 10.18 -3.91
N PHE A 84 -4.30 9.78 -2.77
CA PHE A 84 -4.49 8.38 -2.39
C PHE A 84 -5.99 8.02 -2.36
N TYR A 85 -6.29 6.79 -2.80
CA TYR A 85 -7.60 6.17 -2.72
C TYR A 85 -7.47 4.87 -1.97
N SER A 86 -7.92 4.86 -0.73
CA SER A 86 -7.90 3.68 0.14
C SER A 86 -9.19 2.90 -0.04
N ILE A 87 -9.10 1.63 -0.43
CA ILE A 87 -10.26 0.79 -0.72
C ILE A 87 -10.27 -0.42 0.19
N ASP A 88 -11.36 -0.61 0.90
CA ASP A 88 -11.65 -1.84 1.64
C ASP A 88 -13.15 -2.14 1.60
N LYS A 89 -13.51 -3.43 1.52
CA LYS A 89 -14.91 -3.88 1.54
C LYS A 89 -15.53 -3.93 2.94
N ASN A 90 -14.73 -3.76 3.98
CA ASN A 90 -15.15 -3.84 5.37
C ASN A 90 -15.48 -2.46 5.92
N ASP A 91 -16.77 -2.23 6.21
CA ASP A 91 -17.27 -0.96 6.70
C ASP A 91 -16.59 -0.51 8.01
N LYS A 92 -16.34 -1.41 8.96
CA LYS A 92 -15.68 -1.07 10.24
C LYS A 92 -14.26 -0.54 10.00
N LYS A 93 -13.53 -1.11 9.01
CA LYS A 93 -12.18 -0.67 8.66
C LYS A 93 -12.20 0.67 7.94
N THR A 94 -13.10 0.87 7.00
CA THR A 94 -13.23 2.16 6.29
C THR A 94 -13.69 3.27 7.23
N GLN A 95 -14.62 2.99 8.13
CA GLN A 95 -15.04 3.97 9.15
C GLN A 95 -13.90 4.34 10.11
N PHE A 96 -13.11 3.35 10.55
CA PHE A 96 -11.89 3.62 11.32
C PHE A 96 -10.94 4.56 10.56
N GLN A 97 -10.65 4.26 9.30
CA GLN A 97 -9.76 5.08 8.48
C GLN A 97 -10.29 6.51 8.30
N LYS A 98 -11.61 6.70 8.05
CA LYS A 98 -12.23 8.02 7.95
C LYS A 98 -12.02 8.85 9.22
N ASN A 99 -12.22 8.24 10.38
CA ASN A 99 -12.01 8.91 11.66
C ASN A 99 -10.52 9.24 11.87
N LEU A 100 -9.63 8.31 11.52
CA LEU A 100 -8.19 8.47 11.65
C LEU A 100 -7.66 9.64 10.80
N ILE A 101 -8.00 9.69 9.50
CA ILE A 101 -7.52 10.76 8.62
C ILE A 101 -8.05 12.13 9.02
N ALA A 102 -9.28 12.20 9.53
CA ALA A 102 -9.84 13.42 10.09
C ALA A 102 -9.05 13.89 11.34
N LYS A 103 -8.78 12.96 12.27
CA LYS A 103 -8.02 13.23 13.50
C LYS A 103 -6.59 13.66 13.24
N LEU A 104 -5.93 13.05 12.25
CA LEU A 104 -4.56 13.37 11.84
C LEU A 104 -4.47 14.53 10.85
N ASN A 105 -5.61 15.12 10.46
CA ASN A 105 -5.70 16.19 9.46
C ASN A 105 -4.99 15.84 8.14
N ILE A 106 -5.21 14.62 7.61
CA ILE A 106 -4.69 14.18 6.32
C ILE A 106 -5.74 14.49 5.24
N LYS A 107 -5.37 15.28 4.24
CA LYS A 107 -6.30 15.83 3.23
C LYS A 107 -6.19 15.19 1.85
N ASN A 108 -5.12 14.49 1.58
CA ASN A 108 -4.77 13.93 0.28
C ASN A 108 -5.12 12.43 0.15
N ILE A 109 -6.08 11.95 0.93
CA ILE A 109 -6.55 10.57 0.88
C ILE A 109 -8.08 10.49 0.97
N GLU A 110 -8.68 9.69 0.09
CA GLU A 110 -10.11 9.37 0.06
C GLU A 110 -10.32 7.92 0.49
N ILE A 111 -11.27 7.68 1.41
CA ILE A 111 -11.59 6.34 1.93
C ILE A 111 -12.87 5.83 1.29
N ASN A 112 -12.76 4.72 0.57
CA ASN A 112 -13.84 4.14 -0.20
C ASN A 112 -14.24 2.77 0.36
N LEU A 113 -15.52 2.64 0.74
CA LEU A 113 -16.16 1.36 1.04
C LEU A 113 -16.57 0.72 -0.29
N SER A 114 -15.72 -0.14 -0.83
CA SER A 114 -15.95 -0.78 -2.12
C SER A 114 -15.18 -2.08 -2.22
N ARG A 115 -15.64 -2.97 -3.08
CA ARG A 115 -14.82 -4.07 -3.59
C ARG A 115 -13.85 -3.53 -4.64
N ILE A 116 -12.68 -4.13 -4.73
CA ILE A 116 -11.67 -3.69 -5.69
C ILE A 116 -12.18 -3.83 -7.14
N GLU A 117 -13.00 -4.84 -7.42
CA GLU A 117 -13.57 -5.09 -8.74
C GLU A 117 -14.56 -4.00 -9.19
N GLU A 118 -15.15 -3.27 -8.22
CA GLU A 118 -16.17 -2.24 -8.45
C GLU A 118 -15.57 -0.83 -8.54
N PHE A 119 -14.41 -0.62 -7.92
CA PHE A 119 -13.75 0.69 -7.91
C PHE A 119 -13.07 0.97 -9.26
N ASN A 120 -13.37 2.09 -9.88
CA ASN A 120 -12.82 2.48 -11.18
C ASN A 120 -12.37 3.95 -11.18
N LEU A 121 -11.07 4.17 -11.15
CA LEU A 121 -10.48 5.50 -11.30
C LEU A 121 -10.14 5.76 -12.76
N LYS A 122 -10.70 6.85 -13.32
CA LYS A 122 -10.50 7.25 -14.73
C LYS A 122 -9.26 8.13 -14.95
N LYS A 123 -8.33 8.15 -14.01
CA LYS A 123 -7.06 8.87 -14.10
C LYS A 123 -5.90 7.88 -14.15
N PRO A 124 -4.75 8.22 -14.77
CA PRO A 124 -3.54 7.42 -14.66
C PRO A 124 -3.21 7.19 -13.18
N HIS A 125 -2.97 5.93 -12.80
CA HIS A 125 -2.75 5.60 -11.39
C HIS A 125 -1.88 4.35 -11.20
N THR A 126 -1.20 4.31 -10.05
CA THR A 126 -0.57 3.11 -9.51
C THR A 126 -1.56 2.38 -8.60
N VAL A 127 -1.62 1.06 -8.71
CA VAL A 127 -2.33 0.22 -7.73
C VAL A 127 -1.31 -0.38 -6.77
N VAL A 128 -1.48 -0.18 -5.46
CA VAL A 128 -0.64 -0.80 -4.45
C VAL A 128 -1.39 -1.88 -3.68
N ILE A 129 -0.69 -2.97 -3.38
CA ILE A 129 -1.24 -4.16 -2.73
C ILE A 129 -0.31 -4.62 -1.62
N LYS A 130 -0.79 -4.61 -0.37
CA LYS A 130 -0.07 -5.15 0.79
C LYS A 130 -0.87 -6.28 1.43
N ALA A 131 -0.27 -7.49 1.53
CA ALA A 131 -0.84 -8.64 2.25
C ALA A 131 -2.28 -9.04 1.83
N PHE A 132 -2.66 -8.83 0.57
CA PHE A 132 -4.01 -9.07 0.10
C PHE A 132 -4.21 -10.51 -0.43
N SER A 133 -3.43 -10.92 -1.44
CA SER A 133 -3.45 -12.29 -2.01
C SER A 133 -2.18 -12.59 -2.81
N SER A 134 -2.11 -13.74 -3.52
CA SER A 134 -1.04 -13.99 -4.50
C SER A 134 -1.13 -12.98 -5.65
N VAL A 135 -0.01 -12.81 -6.37
CA VAL A 135 0.06 -11.88 -7.51
C VAL A 135 -0.97 -12.28 -8.57
N ALA A 136 -0.97 -13.54 -9.00
CA ALA A 136 -1.87 -14.05 -10.04
C ALA A 136 -3.36 -13.82 -9.68
N LYS A 137 -3.77 -14.19 -8.47
CA LYS A 137 -5.15 -14.00 -8.01
C LYS A 137 -5.56 -12.52 -7.95
N THR A 138 -4.64 -11.64 -7.56
CA THR A 138 -4.92 -10.20 -7.54
C THR A 138 -5.10 -9.65 -8.95
N LEU A 139 -4.25 -10.07 -9.90
CA LEU A 139 -4.37 -9.67 -11.31
C LEU A 139 -5.70 -10.11 -11.92
N GLU A 140 -6.15 -11.32 -11.60
CA GLU A 140 -7.45 -11.84 -12.03
C GLU A 140 -8.61 -10.96 -11.50
N GLN A 141 -8.57 -10.56 -10.22
CA GLN A 141 -9.58 -9.69 -9.60
C GLN A 141 -9.57 -8.27 -10.14
N LEU A 142 -8.38 -7.72 -10.41
CA LEU A 142 -8.25 -6.35 -10.91
C LEU A 142 -8.79 -6.18 -12.32
N LYS A 143 -8.86 -7.22 -13.13
CA LYS A 143 -9.18 -7.17 -14.57
C LYS A 143 -8.52 -5.95 -15.23
N LYS A 144 -7.82 -6.09 -16.30
CA LYS A 144 -7.00 -5.03 -16.95
C LYS A 144 -7.78 -3.70 -17.07
N ARG A 145 -7.42 -2.68 -16.30
CA ARG A 145 -8.09 -1.37 -16.27
C ARG A 145 -7.35 -0.39 -17.15
N GLN A 146 -8.05 0.36 -17.98
CA GLN A 146 -7.46 1.21 -19.02
C GLN A 146 -6.50 2.28 -18.49
N GLN A 147 -6.70 2.77 -17.27
CA GLN A 147 -5.91 3.88 -16.69
C GLN A 147 -4.88 3.41 -15.63
N GLN A 148 -4.81 2.11 -15.35
CA GLN A 148 -3.78 1.56 -14.49
C GLN A 148 -2.46 1.52 -15.24
N LYS A 149 -1.44 2.20 -14.70
CA LYS A 149 -0.10 2.26 -15.29
C LYS A 149 0.78 1.10 -14.80
N ASN A 150 0.81 0.91 -13.49
CA ASN A 150 1.55 -0.16 -12.84
C ASN A 150 0.85 -0.67 -11.58
N LEU A 151 1.32 -1.83 -11.10
CA LEU A 151 0.90 -2.42 -9.83
C LEU A 151 2.13 -2.62 -8.96
N ILE A 152 2.03 -2.30 -7.69
CA ILE A 152 3.11 -2.50 -6.72
C ILE A 152 2.65 -3.43 -5.62
N PHE A 153 3.28 -4.60 -5.52
CA PHE A 153 3.05 -5.58 -4.47
C PHE A 153 4.12 -5.48 -3.40
N LEU A 154 3.74 -5.22 -2.15
CA LEU A 154 4.66 -5.24 -1.01
C LEU A 154 4.76 -6.67 -0.47
N LYS A 155 5.93 -7.29 -0.61
CA LYS A 155 6.16 -8.70 -0.30
C LYS A 155 7.53 -8.94 0.34
N LYS A 156 7.72 -10.13 0.95
CA LYS A 156 9.05 -10.62 1.27
C LYS A 156 9.77 -11.03 -0.02
N ASP A 157 11.05 -10.68 -0.17
CA ASP A 157 11.87 -11.15 -1.30
C ASP A 157 12.41 -12.55 -0.99
N ASN A 158 11.60 -13.55 -1.31
CA ASN A 158 11.88 -14.96 -1.01
C ASN A 158 11.44 -15.88 -2.18
N LYS A 159 11.69 -17.19 -2.01
CA LYS A 159 11.37 -18.22 -3.01
C LYS A 159 9.90 -18.17 -3.45
N LYS A 160 8.97 -18.02 -2.51
CA LYS A 160 7.53 -17.95 -2.80
C LYS A 160 7.19 -16.77 -3.74
N THR A 161 7.76 -15.59 -3.49
CA THR A 161 7.55 -14.42 -4.35
C THR A 161 8.14 -14.63 -5.74
N THR A 162 9.27 -15.35 -5.83
CA THR A 162 9.86 -15.70 -7.13
C THR A 162 8.99 -16.69 -7.90
N GLU A 163 8.42 -17.69 -7.22
CA GLU A 163 7.48 -18.65 -7.81
C GLU A 163 6.20 -17.93 -8.32
N GLU A 164 5.62 -17.02 -7.53
CA GLU A 164 4.48 -16.20 -7.95
C GLU A 164 4.80 -15.35 -9.20
N LEU A 165 6.04 -14.87 -9.35
CA LEU A 165 6.47 -14.13 -10.54
C LEU A 165 6.55 -15.01 -11.78
N LEU A 166 7.03 -16.25 -11.65
CA LEU A 166 7.08 -17.20 -12.76
C LEU A 166 5.68 -17.53 -13.29
N GLU A 167 4.69 -17.64 -12.41
CA GLU A 167 3.29 -17.83 -12.81
C GLU A 167 2.75 -16.64 -13.61
N VAL A 168 3.21 -15.44 -13.33
CA VAL A 168 2.73 -14.19 -13.96
C VAL A 168 3.48 -13.83 -15.23
N SER A 169 4.69 -14.34 -15.43
CA SER A 169 5.51 -14.06 -16.61
C SER A 169 4.84 -14.43 -17.94
N SER A 170 3.87 -15.37 -17.92
CA SER A 170 3.02 -15.72 -19.06
C SER A 170 1.90 -14.72 -19.38
N LEU A 171 1.68 -13.70 -18.52
CA LEU A 171 0.53 -12.78 -18.57
C LEU A 171 0.84 -11.41 -19.21
N LEU A 172 1.92 -11.28 -19.99
CA LEU A 172 2.31 -10.03 -20.68
C LEU A 172 2.64 -8.84 -19.75
N TYR A 173 3.12 -9.12 -18.53
CA TYR A 173 3.67 -8.13 -17.62
C TYR A 173 5.18 -8.24 -17.54
N ASP A 174 5.85 -7.12 -17.65
CA ASP A 174 7.23 -6.95 -17.19
C ASP A 174 7.24 -6.59 -15.71
N TYR A 175 8.37 -6.80 -15.06
CA TYR A 175 8.48 -6.47 -13.64
C TYR A 175 9.81 -5.81 -13.28
N LYS A 176 9.78 -5.03 -12.20
CA LYS A 176 10.96 -4.47 -11.54
C LYS A 176 10.91 -4.73 -10.05
N LYS A 177 12.05 -5.09 -9.47
CA LYS A 177 12.19 -5.29 -8.02
C LYS A 177 12.82 -4.06 -7.38
N HIS A 178 12.08 -3.36 -6.54
CA HIS A 178 12.58 -2.31 -5.66
C HIS A 178 12.85 -2.92 -4.29
N GLN A 179 14.10 -3.37 -4.07
CA GLN A 179 14.48 -4.11 -2.86
C GLN A 179 14.74 -3.16 -1.69
N TYR A 180 14.36 -3.59 -0.48
CA TYR A 180 14.67 -2.93 0.78
C TYR A 180 14.85 -3.96 1.90
N VAL A 181 15.29 -3.52 3.08
CA VAL A 181 15.51 -4.38 4.25
C VAL A 181 14.63 -3.89 5.39
N LEU A 182 13.94 -4.83 6.04
CA LEU A 182 13.17 -4.61 7.25
C LEU A 182 13.58 -5.64 8.31
N ASN A 183 14.11 -5.19 9.46
CA ASN A 183 14.49 -6.09 10.56
C ASN A 183 15.37 -7.28 10.11
N LYS A 184 16.36 -7.03 9.25
CA LYS A 184 17.26 -8.03 8.61
C LYS A 184 16.58 -8.94 7.58
N GLU A 185 15.28 -8.82 7.34
CA GLU A 185 14.59 -9.53 6.26
C GLU A 185 14.68 -8.76 4.93
N LYS A 186 14.89 -9.51 3.85
CA LYS A 186 14.83 -8.95 2.48
C LYS A 186 13.38 -8.78 2.07
N MET A 187 13.03 -7.56 1.72
CA MET A 187 11.70 -7.17 1.27
C MET A 187 11.77 -6.62 -0.14
N VAL A 188 10.63 -6.58 -0.80
CA VAL A 188 10.51 -6.04 -2.16
C VAL A 188 9.18 -5.32 -2.37
N ALA A 189 9.24 -4.12 -2.92
CA ALA A 189 8.12 -3.53 -3.63
C ALA A 189 8.26 -4.00 -5.09
N LEU A 190 7.44 -4.98 -5.45
CA LEU A 190 7.45 -5.60 -6.76
C LEU A 190 6.54 -4.82 -7.68
N GLU A 191 7.11 -4.11 -8.64
CA GLU A 191 6.40 -3.37 -9.66
C GLU A 191 6.12 -4.26 -10.87
N LEU A 192 4.86 -4.35 -11.28
CA LEU A 192 4.42 -4.96 -12.54
C LEU A 192 3.87 -3.87 -13.46
N TYR A 193 4.25 -3.89 -14.73
CA TYR A 193 3.78 -2.96 -15.75
C TYR A 193 3.57 -3.66 -17.09
N ASP A 194 2.73 -3.09 -17.95
CA ASP A 194 2.46 -3.67 -19.28
C ASP A 194 3.70 -3.53 -20.17
N SER A 195 4.21 -4.64 -20.69
CA SER A 195 5.36 -4.67 -21.60
C SER A 195 5.18 -3.80 -22.85
N LYS A 196 3.94 -3.51 -23.24
CA LYS A 196 3.63 -2.61 -24.36
C LYS A 196 3.81 -1.12 -24.05
N ASN A 197 3.89 -0.75 -22.76
CA ASN A 197 4.05 0.64 -22.33
C ASN A 197 5.51 1.03 -21.98
N SER A 198 6.46 0.13 -22.14
CA SER A 198 7.87 0.33 -21.78
C SER A 198 8.72 1.06 -22.84
N HIS A 199 8.11 1.55 -23.93
CA HIS A 199 8.82 2.14 -25.08
C HIS A 199 8.41 3.60 -25.39
N ASN A 200 7.98 4.37 -24.36
CA ASN A 200 7.80 5.82 -24.51
C ASN A 200 8.53 6.60 -23.44
#